data_335b00b60084c0415344be03e154ae08
#
_entry.id   335b00b60084c0415344be03e154ae08
#
_cell.length_a   1.000
_cell.length_b   1.000
_cell.length_c   1.000
_cell.angle_alpha   90.00
_cell.angle_beta   90.00
_cell.angle_gamma   90.00
#
_symmetry.space_group_name_H-M   'P 1'
#
loop_
_entity.id
_entity.type
_entity.pdbx_description
1 polymer ?
#
loop_
_entity_poly.entity_id
_entity_poly.type
_entity_poly.pdbx_seq_one_letter_code
_entity_poly.pdbx_strand_id
1 'polypeptide(L)'
;MRNAIIATVLLLTACATAHHAESPGAVARMWHGRVPDARAAEYEDYLRREGITKLEAIPGNLGVDLFTRSRDGVTEFIVISYWHSLDDIKAYAGADIEKTHNLPRDPEFLIELEPNVRHFTVKMSNRK
;
A
#
# COMPACT_ATOMS: atom_id res chain seq x y z
N MET A 1 -27.43 -15.16 59.70
CA MET A 1 -26.08 -14.89 59.20
C MET A 1 -26.08 -15.12 57.69
N ARG A 2 -25.97 -14.07 56.91
CA ARG A 2 -25.99 -14.15 55.45
C ARG A 2 -24.58 -13.84 54.96
N ASN A 3 -23.86 -14.85 54.46
CA ASN A 3 -22.56 -14.65 53.84
C ASN A 3 -22.76 -14.21 52.39
N ALA A 4 -22.39 -12.94 52.12
CA ALA A 4 -22.29 -12.44 50.75
C ALA A 4 -20.95 -12.84 50.18
N ILE A 5 -20.94 -13.68 49.13
CA ILE A 5 -19.78 -14.02 48.36
C ILE A 5 -19.66 -12.95 47.26
N ILE A 6 -18.67 -12.12 47.39
CA ILE A 6 -18.32 -11.14 46.34
C ILE A 6 -17.48 -11.87 45.29
N ALA A 7 -18.08 -12.13 44.12
CA ALA A 7 -17.38 -12.66 42.98
C ALA A 7 -16.69 -11.51 42.25
N THR A 8 -15.38 -11.46 42.37
CA THR A 8 -14.54 -10.50 41.61
C THR A 8 -14.42 -11.02 40.18
N VAL A 9 -15.13 -10.36 39.26
CA VAL A 9 -14.98 -10.62 37.82
C VAL A 9 -13.73 -9.93 37.32
N LEU A 10 -12.70 -10.70 37.02
CA LEU A 10 -11.49 -10.22 36.37
C LEU A 10 -11.81 -10.02 34.87
N LEU A 11 -11.97 -8.76 34.45
CA LEU A 11 -12.03 -8.44 33.02
C LEU A 11 -10.62 -8.54 32.44
N LEU A 12 -10.33 -9.63 31.76
CA LEU A 12 -9.18 -9.73 30.87
C LEU A 12 -9.49 -8.95 29.58
N THR A 13 -9.01 -7.72 29.50
CA THR A 13 -8.94 -6.97 28.24
C THR A 13 -7.85 -7.62 27.37
N ALA A 14 -8.24 -8.54 26.51
CA ALA A 14 -7.39 -9.01 25.44
C ALA A 14 -7.22 -7.86 24.43
N CYS A 15 -6.04 -7.23 24.41
CA CYS A 15 -5.62 -6.41 23.27
C CYS A 15 -5.46 -7.35 22.06
N ALA A 16 -6.51 -7.46 21.27
CA ALA A 16 -6.43 -8.07 19.97
C ALA A 16 -5.63 -7.11 19.08
N THR A 17 -4.35 -7.41 18.88
CA THR A 17 -3.60 -6.85 17.76
C THR A 17 -4.28 -7.35 16.51
N ALA A 18 -5.03 -6.46 15.85
CA ALA A 18 -5.63 -6.77 14.57
C ALA A 18 -4.49 -6.97 13.55
N HIS A 19 -4.10 -8.21 13.34
CA HIS A 19 -3.38 -8.58 12.14
C HIS A 19 -4.36 -8.39 10.99
N HIS A 20 -4.19 -7.31 10.23
CA HIS A 20 -4.89 -7.15 8.97
C HIS A 20 -4.36 -8.19 7.99
N ALA A 21 -4.88 -9.41 8.10
CA ALA A 21 -4.82 -10.34 6.99
C ALA A 21 -5.67 -9.71 5.88
N GLU A 22 -5.06 -9.38 4.75
CA GLU A 22 -5.80 -8.87 3.60
C GLU A 22 -6.89 -9.88 3.26
N SER A 23 -8.12 -9.38 3.17
CA SER A 23 -9.28 -10.22 2.92
C SER A 23 -9.13 -10.95 1.57
N PRO A 24 -9.47 -12.25 1.49
CA PRO A 24 -9.55 -12.94 0.21
C PRO A 24 -10.44 -12.16 -0.76
N GLY A 25 -9.91 -11.84 -1.96
CA GLY A 25 -10.60 -11.04 -2.96
C GLY A 25 -10.19 -9.56 -3.01
N ALA A 26 -9.32 -9.09 -2.10
CA ALA A 26 -8.66 -7.78 -2.22
C ALA A 26 -7.87 -7.69 -3.54
N VAL A 27 -7.73 -6.48 -4.05
CA VAL A 27 -7.00 -6.18 -5.29
C VAL A 27 -5.67 -5.54 -4.96
N ALA A 28 -4.60 -6.06 -5.55
CA ALA A 28 -3.28 -5.46 -5.52
C ALA A 28 -3.06 -4.67 -6.82
N ARG A 29 -2.77 -3.37 -6.69
CA ARG A 29 -2.42 -2.48 -7.79
C ARG A 29 -0.91 -2.26 -7.77
N MET A 30 -0.19 -2.68 -8.80
CA MET A 30 1.26 -2.59 -8.90
C MET A 30 1.69 -1.49 -9.87
N TRP A 31 2.42 -0.53 -9.34
CA TRP A 31 3.14 0.49 -10.09
C TRP A 31 4.64 0.18 -10.12
N HIS A 32 5.30 0.50 -11.22
CA HIS A 32 6.72 0.29 -11.44
C HIS A 32 7.37 1.55 -12.01
N GLY A 33 8.57 1.87 -11.55
CA GLY A 33 9.37 2.95 -12.07
C GLY A 33 10.87 2.71 -11.88
N ARG A 34 11.69 3.39 -12.67
CA ARG A 34 13.15 3.30 -12.62
C ARG A 34 13.76 4.68 -12.54
N VAL A 35 14.75 4.83 -11.67
CA VAL A 35 15.42 6.10 -11.37
C VAL A 35 16.94 5.86 -11.41
N PRO A 36 17.76 6.79 -11.92
CA PRO A 36 19.21 6.70 -11.75
C PRO A 36 19.58 6.59 -10.26
N ASP A 37 20.52 5.73 -9.90
CA ASP A 37 20.93 5.52 -8.51
C ASP A 37 21.25 6.83 -7.78
N ALA A 38 21.87 7.78 -8.47
CA ALA A 38 22.21 9.09 -7.90
C ALA A 38 20.99 9.91 -7.43
N ARG A 39 19.81 9.63 -7.94
CA ARG A 39 18.54 10.30 -7.61
C ARG A 39 17.60 9.45 -6.77
N ALA A 40 17.98 8.21 -6.48
CA ALA A 40 17.09 7.22 -5.84
C ALA A 40 16.64 7.65 -4.44
N ALA A 41 17.54 8.13 -3.59
CA ALA A 41 17.20 8.55 -2.23
C ALA A 41 16.24 9.75 -2.21
N GLU A 42 16.49 10.74 -3.07
CA GLU A 42 15.62 11.92 -3.21
C GLU A 42 14.23 11.51 -3.73
N TYR A 43 14.21 10.63 -4.72
CA TYR A 43 12.94 10.14 -5.28
C TYR A 43 12.15 9.32 -4.26
N GLU A 44 12.81 8.44 -3.50
CA GLU A 44 12.13 7.66 -2.46
C GLU A 44 11.44 8.57 -1.44
N ASP A 45 12.13 9.61 -0.97
CA ASP A 45 11.54 10.58 -0.03
C ASP A 45 10.34 11.30 -0.65
N TYR A 46 10.45 11.74 -1.89
CA TYR A 46 9.36 12.36 -2.65
C TYR A 46 8.18 11.41 -2.82
N LEU A 47 8.44 10.17 -3.25
CA LEU A 47 7.42 9.14 -3.46
C LEU A 47 6.67 8.80 -2.16
N ARG A 48 7.37 8.72 -1.04
CA ARG A 48 6.75 8.45 0.27
C ARG A 48 5.80 9.58 0.67
N ARG A 49 6.24 10.84 0.56
CA ARG A 49 5.44 11.99 0.98
C ARG A 49 4.29 12.30 0.04
N GLU A 50 4.54 12.33 -1.24
CA GLU A 50 3.57 12.80 -2.24
C GLU A 50 2.73 11.67 -2.85
N GLY A 51 3.22 10.45 -2.85
CA GLY A 51 2.52 9.30 -3.39
C GLY A 51 1.93 8.41 -2.30
N ILE A 52 2.79 7.72 -1.55
CA ILE A 52 2.37 6.64 -0.63
C ILE A 52 1.45 7.16 0.47
N THR A 53 1.83 8.22 1.17
CA THR A 53 1.01 8.80 2.24
C THR A 53 -0.38 9.20 1.74
N LYS A 54 -0.47 9.72 0.54
CA LYS A 54 -1.77 10.10 -0.06
C LYS A 54 -2.59 8.88 -0.45
N LEU A 55 -1.96 7.83 -1.00
CA LEU A 55 -2.64 6.57 -1.33
C LEU A 55 -3.25 5.92 -0.09
N GLU A 56 -2.50 5.88 1.01
CA GLU A 56 -2.96 5.28 2.28
C GLU A 56 -4.19 5.97 2.86
N ALA A 57 -4.38 7.25 2.56
CA ALA A 57 -5.52 8.05 3.03
C ALA A 57 -6.79 7.86 2.19
N ILE A 58 -6.72 7.18 1.04
CA ILE A 58 -7.86 7.02 0.16
C ILE A 58 -8.81 5.94 0.70
N PRO A 59 -10.13 6.20 0.75
CA PRO A 59 -11.10 5.19 1.17
C PRO A 59 -10.99 3.91 0.33
N GLY A 60 -11.01 2.75 1.01
CA GLY A 60 -10.84 1.45 0.37
C GLY A 60 -9.39 0.99 0.20
N ASN A 61 -8.40 1.85 0.47
CA ASN A 61 -7.01 1.43 0.54
C ASN A 61 -6.77 0.61 1.82
N LEU A 62 -6.12 -0.54 1.68
CA LEU A 62 -5.81 -1.48 2.77
C LEU A 62 -4.34 -1.45 3.19
N GLY A 63 -3.53 -0.66 2.53
CA GLY A 63 -2.11 -0.52 2.80
C GLY A 63 -1.28 -0.42 1.53
N VAL A 64 -0.01 -0.09 1.71
CA VAL A 64 0.94 0.10 0.61
C VAL A 64 2.29 -0.48 0.98
N ASP A 65 2.88 -1.23 0.07
CA ASP A 65 4.27 -1.70 0.16
C ASP A 65 5.14 -1.00 -0.88
N LEU A 66 6.35 -0.67 -0.48
CA LEU A 66 7.38 -0.14 -1.35
C LEU A 66 8.56 -1.10 -1.39
N PHE A 67 8.96 -1.49 -2.59
CA PHE A 67 10.14 -2.31 -2.85
C PHE A 67 11.12 -1.57 -3.73
N THR A 68 12.41 -1.78 -3.48
CA THR A 68 13.48 -1.25 -4.33
C THR A 68 14.52 -2.31 -4.64
N ARG A 69 15.14 -2.17 -5.80
CA ARG A 69 16.29 -2.96 -6.20
C ARG A 69 17.24 -2.09 -7.02
N SER A 70 18.51 -2.03 -6.61
CA SER A 70 19.55 -1.32 -7.39
C SER A 70 20.37 -2.31 -8.19
N ARG A 71 20.52 -2.03 -9.47
CA ARG A 71 21.33 -2.82 -10.40
C ARG A 71 21.80 -1.96 -11.57
N ASP A 72 23.08 -2.08 -11.92
CA ASP A 72 23.67 -1.43 -13.11
C ASP A 72 23.43 0.10 -13.16
N GLY A 73 23.58 0.78 -12.03
CA GLY A 73 23.42 2.23 -11.94
C GLY A 73 21.97 2.72 -11.91
N VAL A 74 21.00 1.82 -11.81
CA VAL A 74 19.57 2.12 -11.79
C VAL A 74 18.91 1.51 -10.56
N THR A 75 18.09 2.28 -9.88
CA THR A 75 17.20 1.81 -8.81
C THR A 75 15.79 1.65 -9.37
N GLU A 76 15.30 0.43 -9.28
CA GLU A 76 13.93 0.04 -9.59
C GLU A 76 13.07 0.22 -8.36
N PHE A 77 11.90 0.82 -8.54
CA PHE A 77 10.88 1.01 -7.50
C PHE A 77 9.62 0.25 -7.89
N ILE A 78 9.07 -0.51 -6.95
CA ILE A 78 7.75 -1.13 -7.09
C ILE A 78 6.89 -0.67 -5.93
N VAL A 79 5.75 -0.09 -6.23
CA VAL A 79 4.71 0.25 -5.25
C VAL A 79 3.54 -0.69 -5.46
N ILE A 80 3.18 -1.44 -4.42
CA ILE A 80 1.97 -2.25 -4.42
C ILE A 80 1.00 -1.64 -3.42
N SER A 81 -0.12 -1.15 -3.92
CA SER A 81 -1.24 -0.69 -3.10
C SER A 81 -2.34 -1.76 -3.09
N TYR A 82 -2.90 -2.00 -1.91
CA TYR A 82 -3.94 -3.02 -1.71
C TYR A 82 -5.28 -2.34 -1.51
N TRP A 83 -6.32 -2.89 -2.12
CA TRP A 83 -7.63 -2.28 -2.18
C TRP A 83 -8.74 -3.28 -1.87
N HIS A 84 -9.76 -2.81 -1.20
CA HIS A 84 -10.92 -3.62 -0.87
C HIS A 84 -11.65 -4.11 -2.13
N SER A 85 -11.70 -3.28 -3.20
CA SER A 85 -12.39 -3.61 -4.46
C SER A 85 -11.84 -2.83 -5.66
N LEU A 86 -12.18 -3.28 -6.88
CA LEU A 86 -11.93 -2.51 -8.10
C LEU A 86 -12.70 -1.19 -8.13
N ASP A 87 -13.87 -1.12 -7.52
CA ASP A 87 -14.67 0.10 -7.48
C ASP A 87 -13.97 1.19 -6.65
N ASP A 88 -13.32 0.83 -5.57
CA ASP A 88 -12.51 1.77 -4.79
C ASP A 88 -11.32 2.32 -5.60
N ILE A 89 -10.70 1.46 -6.43
CA ILE A 89 -9.65 1.90 -7.34
C ILE A 89 -10.21 2.86 -8.39
N LYS A 90 -11.38 2.59 -8.96
CA LYS A 90 -12.02 3.47 -9.94
C LYS A 90 -12.33 4.85 -9.37
N ALA A 91 -12.74 4.93 -8.12
CA ALA A 91 -13.00 6.19 -7.44
C ALA A 91 -11.73 7.06 -7.35
N TYR A 92 -10.57 6.43 -7.22
CA TYR A 92 -9.25 7.09 -7.19
C TYR A 92 -8.67 7.34 -8.60
N ALA A 93 -8.62 6.30 -9.43
CA ALA A 93 -7.87 6.27 -10.69
C ALA A 93 -8.73 6.65 -11.92
N GLY A 94 -10.02 6.78 -11.76
CA GLY A 94 -10.95 7.00 -12.87
C GLY A 94 -11.36 5.70 -13.57
N ALA A 95 -12.09 5.83 -14.67
CA ALA A 95 -12.69 4.69 -15.39
C ALA A 95 -11.63 3.74 -15.98
N ASP A 96 -10.52 4.28 -16.48
CA ASP A 96 -9.37 3.48 -16.96
C ASP A 96 -8.40 3.23 -15.81
N ILE A 97 -8.66 2.17 -15.06
CA ILE A 97 -7.88 1.82 -13.88
C ILE A 97 -6.45 1.37 -14.21
N GLU A 98 -6.18 0.94 -15.42
CA GLU A 98 -4.84 0.49 -15.83
C GLU A 98 -3.90 1.64 -16.16
N LYS A 99 -4.45 2.82 -16.38
CA LYS A 99 -3.66 4.01 -16.66
C LYS A 99 -2.83 4.42 -15.44
N THR A 100 -1.55 4.70 -15.66
CA THR A 100 -0.66 5.20 -14.62
C THR A 100 -1.05 6.62 -14.20
N HIS A 101 -1.10 6.86 -12.89
CA HIS A 101 -1.18 8.18 -12.30
C HIS A 101 0.23 8.62 -11.89
N ASN A 102 0.84 9.47 -12.70
CA ASN A 102 2.15 10.03 -12.40
C ASN A 102 2.03 11.17 -11.38
N LEU A 103 2.98 11.23 -10.46
CA LEU A 103 3.14 12.39 -9.59
C LEU A 103 3.71 13.57 -10.39
N PRO A 104 3.45 14.82 -9.98
CA PRO A 104 3.84 16.00 -10.76
C PRO A 104 5.33 16.08 -11.13
N ARG A 105 6.22 15.59 -10.25
CA ARG A 105 7.66 15.61 -10.48
C ARG A 105 8.23 14.27 -11.00
N ASP A 106 7.41 13.28 -11.25
CA ASP A 106 7.87 12.00 -11.81
C ASP A 106 8.73 12.17 -13.08
N PRO A 107 8.39 13.06 -14.04
CA PRO A 107 9.22 13.28 -15.22
C PRO A 107 10.65 13.77 -14.93
N GLU A 108 10.91 14.36 -13.76
CA GLU A 108 12.25 14.80 -13.37
C GLU A 108 13.14 13.64 -12.93
N PHE A 109 12.57 12.54 -12.46
CA PHE A 109 13.26 11.42 -11.85
C PHE A 109 13.24 10.16 -12.69
N LEU A 110 12.08 9.81 -13.22
CA LEU A 110 11.86 8.55 -13.90
C LEU A 110 12.55 8.49 -15.26
N ILE A 111 13.30 7.43 -15.52
CA ILE A 111 13.93 7.16 -16.80
C ILE A 111 12.89 6.99 -17.90
N GLU A 112 11.73 6.41 -17.53
CA GLU A 112 10.60 6.18 -18.41
C GLU A 112 9.30 6.40 -17.64
N LEU A 113 8.32 7.02 -18.26
CA LEU A 113 6.96 7.11 -17.73
C LEU A 113 6.15 5.93 -18.30
N GLU A 114 6.09 4.85 -17.57
CA GLU A 114 5.33 3.66 -17.98
C GLU A 114 3.83 4.00 -18.00
N PRO A 115 3.13 3.73 -19.11
CA PRO A 115 1.75 4.21 -19.29
C PRO A 115 0.71 3.45 -18.46
N ASN A 116 1.04 2.23 -18.03
CA ASN A 116 0.08 1.34 -17.39
C ASN A 116 0.63 0.76 -16.09
N VAL A 117 -0.30 0.51 -15.19
CA VAL A 117 -0.11 -0.29 -13.97
C VAL A 117 -0.75 -1.67 -14.16
N ARG A 118 -0.52 -2.59 -13.25
CA ARG A 118 -1.10 -3.95 -13.28
C ARG A 118 -1.91 -4.20 -12.03
N HIS A 119 -2.99 -4.97 -12.18
CA HIS A 119 -3.85 -5.38 -11.08
C HIS A 119 -3.84 -6.89 -10.92
N PHE A 120 -3.86 -7.33 -9.68
CA PHE A 120 -3.87 -8.74 -9.31
C PHE A 120 -4.90 -8.99 -8.21
N THR A 121 -5.53 -10.15 -8.23
CA THR A 121 -6.36 -10.58 -7.11
C THR A 121 -5.48 -11.16 -6.02
N VAL A 122 -5.62 -10.67 -4.80
CA VAL A 122 -4.93 -11.25 -3.64
C VAL A 122 -5.58 -12.58 -3.30
N LYS A 123 -4.84 -13.67 -3.44
CA LYS A 123 -5.32 -15.02 -3.12
C LYS A 123 -4.97 -15.43 -1.70
N MET A 124 -3.85 -14.95 -1.20
CA MET A 124 -3.38 -15.25 0.14
C MET A 124 -2.41 -14.16 0.58
N SER A 125 -2.53 -13.75 1.83
CA SER A 125 -1.53 -12.91 2.51
C SER A 125 -1.42 -13.40 3.94
N ASN A 126 -0.23 -13.90 4.31
CA ASN A 126 0.06 -14.45 5.64
C ASN A 126 1.36 -13.89 6.21
N ARG A 127 1.58 -12.60 6.03
CA ARG A 127 2.73 -11.91 6.62
C ARG A 127 2.72 -12.05 8.14
N LYS A 128 3.89 -12.33 8.70
CA LYS A 128 4.11 -12.42 10.15
C LYS A 128 4.72 -11.13 10.66
#